data_3359ee6d28b39ba94fb05f8d2b3b9b02
#
_entry.id   3359ee6d28b39ba94fb05f8d2b3b9b02
#
_cell.length_a   1.000
_cell.length_b   1.000
_cell.length_c   1.000
_cell.angle_alpha   90.00
_cell.angle_beta   90.00
_cell.angle_gamma   90.00
#
_symmetry.space_group_name_H-M   'P 1'
#
loop_
_entity.id
_entity.type
_entity.pdbx_description
1 polymer ?
#
loop_
_entity_poly.entity_id
_entity_poly.type
_entity_poly.pdbx_seq_one_letter_code
_entity_poly.pdbx_strand_id
1 'polypeptide(L)'
;MSQHILEHIPQQAEVSRIEFEGPALAVYTKKPEVLIEQSYIIADIVNLIRKRIVVRSDPSVRLDEKDTERTIHEIVSPEAEITNVNFDPSLGEVIIEAKKPGIVIGKNGGVLQEITKQTRWRPRILRSPPIPSKIIAHMRHFLYSESKERERILRTVGERVFRPMVNETGDVRITALGGFQEVGRSAILVQTRESNVLLDCGINPGSTDPFNAFPRFDAPQF
;
A
#
# COMPACT_ATOMS: atom_id res chain seq x y z
N MET A 1 -3.33 17.14 14.03
CA MET A 1 -3.80 15.84 13.50
C MET A 1 -3.26 14.68 14.33
N SER A 2 -1.95 14.49 14.44
CA SER A 2 -1.36 13.38 15.25
C SER A 2 -1.79 13.42 16.73
N GLN A 3 -1.89 14.58 17.33
CA GLN A 3 -2.39 14.75 18.71
C GLN A 3 -3.82 14.22 18.88
N HIS A 4 -4.73 14.58 17.99
CA HIS A 4 -6.12 14.08 18.02
C HIS A 4 -6.21 12.57 17.88
N ILE A 5 -5.33 11.95 17.09
CA ILE A 5 -5.29 10.49 16.96
C ILE A 5 -4.85 9.87 18.29
N LEU A 6 -3.79 10.41 18.91
CA LEU A 6 -3.26 9.90 20.18
C LEU A 6 -4.26 10.01 21.35
N GLU A 7 -5.11 11.05 21.36
CA GLU A 7 -6.13 11.24 22.40
C GLU A 7 -7.22 10.15 22.36
N HIS A 8 -7.45 9.54 21.19
CA HIS A 8 -8.48 8.52 21.01
C HIS A 8 -7.92 7.08 21.06
N ILE A 9 -6.60 6.91 21.04
CA ILE A 9 -5.97 5.59 21.11
C ILE A 9 -5.68 5.25 22.59
N PRO A 10 -6.03 4.05 23.08
CA PRO A 10 -5.69 3.62 24.42
C PRO A 10 -4.18 3.64 24.66
N GLN A 11 -3.75 4.16 25.81
CA GLN A 11 -2.32 4.18 26.19
C GLN A 11 -1.70 2.77 26.16
N GLN A 12 -2.52 1.74 26.41
CA GLN A 12 -2.10 0.33 26.36
C GLN A 12 -1.56 -0.10 24.99
N ALA A 13 -1.94 0.60 23.91
CA ALA A 13 -1.42 0.30 22.58
C ALA A 13 0.06 0.69 22.41
N GLU A 14 0.61 1.53 23.28
CA GLU A 14 2.01 1.96 23.24
C GLU A 14 2.43 2.47 21.85
N VAL A 15 1.72 3.48 21.36
CA VAL A 15 2.03 4.10 20.05
C VAL A 15 3.39 4.77 20.13
N SER A 16 4.30 4.39 19.23
CA SER A 16 5.65 4.93 19.13
C SER A 16 5.75 6.13 18.18
N ARG A 17 5.04 6.08 17.06
CA ARG A 17 5.03 7.16 16.07
C ARG A 17 3.80 7.10 15.16
N ILE A 18 3.50 8.24 14.53
CA ILE A 18 2.46 8.35 13.49
C ILE A 18 3.12 9.04 12.30
N GLU A 19 3.05 8.43 11.13
CA GLU A 19 3.69 8.90 9.92
C GLU A 19 2.75 8.84 8.71
N PHE A 20 3.05 9.63 7.69
CA PHE A 20 2.33 9.55 6.42
C PHE A 20 2.83 8.35 5.61
N GLU A 21 1.90 7.59 5.07
CA GLU A 21 2.13 6.48 4.17
C GLU A 21 1.26 6.65 2.92
N GLY A 22 1.72 7.48 2.00
CA GLY A 22 0.92 7.89 0.84
C GLY A 22 -0.41 8.52 1.26
N PRO A 23 -1.56 7.97 0.82
CA PRO A 23 -2.89 8.49 1.17
C PRO A 23 -3.37 8.05 2.56
N ALA A 24 -2.55 7.40 3.35
CA ALA A 24 -2.90 6.90 4.69
C ALA A 24 -1.99 7.48 5.77
N LEU A 25 -2.45 7.39 7.02
CA LEU A 25 -1.67 7.62 8.22
C LEU A 25 -1.31 6.28 8.84
N ALA A 26 -0.03 5.99 8.96
CA ALA A 26 0.47 4.79 9.61
C ALA A 26 0.68 5.06 11.11
N VAL A 27 0.02 4.29 11.96
CA VAL A 27 0.16 4.32 13.41
C VAL A 27 1.03 3.13 13.81
N TYR A 28 2.26 3.43 14.25
CA TYR A 28 3.20 2.42 14.72
C TYR A 28 2.99 2.16 16.20
N THR A 29 2.82 0.91 16.56
CA THR A 29 2.50 0.48 17.94
C THR A 29 3.33 -0.74 18.34
N LYS A 30 3.69 -0.81 19.63
CA LYS A 30 4.35 -2.00 20.20
C LYS A 30 3.37 -3.12 20.49
N LYS A 31 2.08 -2.80 20.62
CA LYS A 31 1.01 -3.77 20.89
C LYS A 31 -0.11 -3.67 19.85
N PRO A 32 0.17 -4.10 18.59
CA PRO A 32 -0.80 -3.99 17.50
C PRO A 32 -2.08 -4.77 17.77
N GLU A 33 -2.04 -5.84 18.57
CA GLU A 33 -3.21 -6.62 18.97
C GLU A 33 -4.30 -5.79 19.65
N VAL A 34 -3.92 -4.81 20.48
CA VAL A 34 -4.87 -3.93 21.18
C VAL A 34 -5.73 -3.17 20.18
N LEU A 35 -5.14 -2.67 19.10
CA LEU A 35 -5.86 -1.91 18.06
C LEU A 35 -6.57 -2.82 17.06
N ILE A 36 -6.13 -4.06 16.89
CA ILE A 36 -6.78 -5.05 16.04
C ILE A 36 -8.04 -5.60 16.73
N GLU A 37 -7.95 -5.95 18.00
CA GLU A 37 -9.07 -6.43 18.80
C GLU A 37 -10.14 -5.34 19.02
N GLN A 38 -9.70 -4.10 19.18
CA GLN A 38 -10.56 -2.93 19.35
C GLN A 38 -10.67 -2.12 18.05
N SER A 39 -10.95 -2.80 16.95
CA SER A 39 -11.01 -2.19 15.61
C SER A 39 -12.02 -1.04 15.48
N TYR A 40 -13.04 -0.98 16.37
CA TYR A 40 -13.98 0.12 16.42
C TYR A 40 -13.31 1.46 16.74
N ILE A 41 -12.23 1.48 17.54
CA ILE A 41 -11.46 2.70 17.84
C ILE A 41 -10.88 3.29 16.56
N ILE A 42 -10.27 2.43 15.72
CA ILE A 42 -9.72 2.88 14.43
C ILE A 42 -10.83 3.38 13.52
N ALA A 43 -11.99 2.71 13.50
CA ALA A 43 -13.13 3.14 12.71
C ALA A 43 -13.65 4.52 13.16
N ASP A 44 -13.74 4.76 14.47
CA ASP A 44 -14.17 6.06 15.03
C ASP A 44 -13.19 7.17 14.67
N ILE A 45 -11.88 6.92 14.80
CA ILE A 45 -10.84 7.89 14.41
C ILE A 45 -10.92 8.17 12.92
N VAL A 46 -11.05 7.15 12.06
CA VAL A 46 -11.21 7.31 10.60
C VAL A 46 -12.43 8.16 10.27
N ASN A 47 -13.55 7.95 10.96
CA ASN A 47 -14.77 8.74 10.80
C ASN A 47 -14.57 10.20 11.22
N LEU A 48 -13.82 10.42 12.29
CA LEU A 48 -13.54 11.76 12.82
C LEU A 48 -12.62 12.55 11.88
N ILE A 49 -11.49 11.98 11.49
CA ILE A 49 -10.47 12.68 10.69
C ILE A 49 -10.68 12.57 9.18
N ARG A 50 -11.61 11.70 8.74
CA ARG A 50 -11.91 11.41 7.33
C ARG A 50 -10.68 10.98 6.53
N LYS A 51 -9.77 10.24 7.16
CA LYS A 51 -8.53 9.77 6.56
C LYS A 51 -8.30 8.30 6.88
N ARG A 52 -7.70 7.60 5.93
CA ARG A 52 -7.37 6.18 6.12
C ARG A 52 -6.27 6.03 7.16
N ILE A 53 -6.47 5.12 8.11
CA ILE A 53 -5.46 4.73 9.09
C ILE A 53 -5.00 3.30 8.80
N VAL A 54 -3.71 3.07 8.94
CA VAL A 54 -3.09 1.75 8.86
C VAL A 54 -2.33 1.51 10.16
N VAL A 55 -2.61 0.40 10.83
CA VAL A 55 -1.86 -0.02 12.02
C VAL A 55 -0.62 -0.79 11.58
N ARG A 56 0.53 -0.39 12.14
CA ARG A 56 1.84 -1.01 11.90
C ARG A 56 2.48 -1.41 13.22
N SER A 57 3.12 -2.55 13.29
CA SER A 57 3.95 -2.91 14.44
C SER A 57 5.24 -2.10 14.44
N ASP A 58 5.67 -1.68 15.63
CA ASP A 58 6.98 -1.05 15.80
C ASP A 58 8.08 -2.06 15.42
N PRO A 59 9.16 -1.63 14.71
CA PRO A 59 10.26 -2.52 14.35
C PRO A 59 10.89 -3.27 15.53
N SER A 60 10.91 -2.66 16.72
CA SER A 60 11.53 -3.23 17.92
C SER A 60 10.82 -4.46 18.49
N VAL A 61 9.57 -4.70 18.11
CA VAL A 61 8.77 -5.84 18.62
C VAL A 61 8.55 -6.93 17.58
N ARG A 62 9.04 -6.75 16.36
CA ARG A 62 8.92 -7.75 15.30
C ARG A 62 9.88 -8.90 15.54
N LEU A 63 9.43 -10.11 15.26
CA LEU A 63 10.27 -11.28 15.23
C LEU A 63 11.28 -11.17 14.08
N ASP A 64 12.47 -11.73 14.24
CA ASP A 64 13.47 -11.78 13.16
C ASP A 64 12.92 -12.47 11.90
N GLU A 65 13.43 -12.07 10.73
CA GLU A 65 12.91 -12.55 9.44
C GLU A 65 12.99 -14.07 9.28
N LYS A 66 14.12 -14.69 9.72
CA LYS A 66 14.30 -16.14 9.63
C LYS A 66 13.37 -16.90 10.56
N ASP A 67 13.19 -16.40 11.78
CA ASP A 67 12.28 -17.01 12.74
C ASP A 67 10.83 -16.79 12.31
N THR A 68 10.52 -15.64 11.70
CA THR A 68 9.21 -15.36 11.11
C THR A 68 8.90 -16.34 9.98
N GLU A 69 9.83 -16.58 9.06
CA GLU A 69 9.64 -17.53 7.96
C GLU A 69 9.37 -18.95 8.49
N ARG A 70 10.15 -19.39 9.50
CA ARG A 70 9.92 -20.67 10.16
C ARG A 70 8.51 -20.75 10.78
N THR A 71 8.13 -19.73 11.55
CA THR A 71 6.81 -19.65 12.18
C THR A 71 5.68 -19.69 11.17
N ILE A 72 5.83 -19.00 10.02
CA ILE A 72 4.86 -19.07 8.93
C ILE A 72 4.68 -20.49 8.41
N HIS A 73 5.79 -21.21 8.20
CA HIS A 73 5.74 -22.60 7.73
C HIS A 73 5.17 -23.57 8.79
N GLU A 74 5.25 -23.25 10.08
CA GLU A 74 4.62 -24.02 11.15
C GLU A 74 3.11 -23.79 11.24
N ILE A 75 2.66 -22.54 11.02
CA ILE A 75 1.24 -22.15 11.13
C ILE A 75 0.46 -22.54 9.86
N VAL A 76 1.06 -22.32 8.69
CA VAL A 76 0.38 -22.51 7.40
C VAL A 76 0.46 -23.95 6.96
N SER A 77 -0.69 -24.56 6.63
CA SER A 77 -0.73 -25.92 6.09
C SER A 77 0.13 -26.05 4.83
N PRO A 78 0.92 -27.13 4.70
CA PRO A 78 1.71 -27.41 3.50
C PRO A 78 0.88 -27.44 2.19
N GLU A 79 -0.41 -27.72 2.30
CA GLU A 79 -1.35 -27.71 1.16
C GLU A 79 -1.48 -26.32 0.50
N ALA A 80 -1.08 -25.25 1.19
CA ALA A 80 -1.08 -23.90 0.64
C ALA A 80 -0.07 -23.73 -0.50
N GLU A 81 0.96 -24.58 -0.55
CA GLU A 81 2.07 -24.55 -1.51
C GLU A 81 2.69 -23.16 -1.56
N ILE A 82 3.25 -22.72 -0.42
CA ILE A 82 4.03 -21.47 -0.34
C ILE A 82 5.23 -21.58 -1.28
N THR A 83 5.39 -20.61 -2.17
CA THR A 83 6.46 -20.57 -3.15
C THR A 83 7.55 -19.56 -2.81
N ASN A 84 7.21 -18.53 -2.05
CA ASN A 84 8.17 -17.50 -1.63
C ASN A 84 7.66 -16.73 -0.41
N VAL A 85 8.60 -16.29 0.43
CA VAL A 85 8.35 -15.38 1.56
C VAL A 85 9.33 -14.21 1.43
N ASN A 86 8.82 -13.00 1.33
CA ASN A 86 9.62 -11.78 1.26
C ASN A 86 9.23 -10.85 2.40
N PHE A 87 10.14 -9.97 2.78
CA PHE A 87 9.92 -8.99 3.84
C PHE A 87 10.01 -7.57 3.31
N ASP A 88 9.15 -6.71 3.83
CA ASP A 88 9.24 -5.25 3.67
C ASP A 88 9.39 -4.63 5.06
N PRO A 89 10.63 -4.46 5.55
CA PRO A 89 10.88 -3.96 6.90
C PRO A 89 10.35 -2.55 7.13
N SER A 90 10.35 -1.71 6.11
CA SER A 90 9.87 -0.33 6.20
C SER A 90 8.37 -0.26 6.49
N LEU A 91 7.58 -1.12 5.85
CA LEU A 91 6.14 -1.19 6.08
C LEU A 91 5.75 -2.22 7.16
N GLY A 92 6.70 -3.04 7.63
CA GLY A 92 6.40 -4.13 8.56
C GLY A 92 5.50 -5.20 7.95
N GLU A 93 5.65 -5.44 6.66
CA GLU A 93 4.88 -6.45 5.94
C GLU A 93 5.72 -7.68 5.63
N VAL A 94 5.13 -8.87 5.78
CA VAL A 94 5.65 -10.11 5.24
C VAL A 94 4.77 -10.54 4.07
N ILE A 95 5.39 -10.70 2.91
CA ILE A 95 4.71 -11.03 1.67
C ILE A 95 4.84 -12.53 1.43
N ILE A 96 3.73 -13.25 1.51
CA ILE A 96 3.66 -14.70 1.35
C ILE A 96 3.05 -14.99 -0.02
N GLU A 97 3.84 -15.61 -0.89
CA GLU A 97 3.38 -16.08 -2.20
C GLU A 97 2.99 -17.54 -2.11
N ALA A 98 1.75 -17.87 -2.47
CA ALA A 98 1.25 -19.24 -2.43
C ALA A 98 0.38 -19.57 -3.65
N LYS A 99 0.37 -20.85 -4.05
CA LYS A 99 -0.53 -21.31 -5.12
C LYS A 99 -1.98 -21.32 -4.69
N LYS A 100 -2.23 -21.63 -3.40
CA LYS A 100 -3.57 -21.67 -2.81
C LYS A 100 -3.71 -20.61 -1.70
N PRO A 101 -3.83 -19.33 -2.05
CA PRO A 101 -3.84 -18.22 -1.09
C PRO A 101 -4.96 -18.31 -0.06
N GLY A 102 -6.09 -18.93 -0.39
CA GLY A 102 -7.21 -19.11 0.54
C GLY A 102 -6.85 -19.92 1.79
N ILE A 103 -5.91 -20.88 1.68
CA ILE A 103 -5.44 -21.68 2.81
C ILE A 103 -4.58 -20.82 3.74
N VAL A 104 -3.73 -19.94 3.18
CA VAL A 104 -2.91 -19.02 3.97
C VAL A 104 -3.77 -17.97 4.68
N ILE A 105 -4.87 -17.55 4.08
CA ILE A 105 -5.83 -16.62 4.71
C ILE A 105 -6.57 -17.32 5.86
N GLY A 106 -6.99 -18.57 5.64
CA GLY A 106 -7.75 -19.34 6.59
C GLY A 106 -9.21 -18.89 6.73
N LYS A 107 -10.00 -19.61 7.53
CA LYS A 107 -11.39 -19.27 7.77
C LYS A 107 -11.47 -17.93 8.51
N ASN A 108 -12.22 -16.99 7.95
CA ASN A 108 -12.38 -15.63 8.49
C ASN A 108 -11.05 -14.88 8.76
N GLY A 109 -9.98 -15.22 8.03
CA GLY A 109 -8.66 -14.61 8.23
C GLY A 109 -7.90 -15.11 9.47
N GLY A 110 -8.33 -16.22 10.08
CA GLY A 110 -7.76 -16.72 11.35
C GLY A 110 -6.27 -17.03 11.26
N VAL A 111 -5.80 -17.60 10.13
CA VAL A 111 -4.37 -17.90 9.93
C VAL A 111 -3.56 -16.61 9.85
N LEU A 112 -4.07 -15.58 9.16
CA LEU A 112 -3.39 -14.27 9.08
C LEU A 112 -3.28 -13.60 10.46
N GLN A 113 -4.34 -13.69 11.26
CA GLN A 113 -4.33 -13.15 12.63
C GLN A 113 -3.30 -13.86 13.49
N GLU A 114 -3.20 -15.18 13.38
CA GLU A 114 -2.23 -15.98 14.12
C GLU A 114 -0.78 -15.64 13.71
N ILE A 115 -0.51 -15.52 12.41
CA ILE A 115 0.80 -15.04 11.93
C ILE A 115 1.13 -13.66 12.51
N THR A 116 0.18 -12.72 12.44
CA THR A 116 0.39 -11.36 12.98
C THR A 116 0.66 -11.39 14.48
N LYS A 117 -0.08 -12.21 15.22
CA LYS A 117 0.05 -12.33 16.68
C LYS A 117 1.41 -12.89 17.10
N GLN A 118 1.88 -13.93 16.42
CA GLN A 118 3.15 -14.59 16.79
C GLN A 118 4.37 -13.83 16.29
N THR A 119 4.31 -13.24 15.10
CA THR A 119 5.49 -12.64 14.46
C THR A 119 5.54 -11.11 14.55
N ARG A 120 4.41 -10.46 14.82
CA ARG A 120 4.25 -8.99 14.75
C ARG A 120 4.48 -8.41 13.35
N TRP A 121 4.61 -9.26 12.33
CA TRP A 121 4.59 -8.84 10.94
C TRP A 121 3.17 -8.86 10.41
N ARG A 122 2.86 -7.92 9.51
CA ARG A 122 1.57 -7.90 8.82
C ARG A 122 1.63 -8.77 7.57
N PRO A 123 0.93 -9.89 7.50
CA PRO A 123 0.96 -10.75 6.33
C PRO A 123 0.19 -10.13 5.16
N ARG A 124 0.82 -10.16 3.98
CA ARG A 124 0.23 -9.80 2.70
C ARG A 124 0.33 -10.98 1.77
N ILE A 125 -0.82 -11.48 1.34
CA ILE A 125 -0.87 -12.71 0.54
C ILE A 125 -0.94 -12.37 -0.94
N LEU A 126 -0.06 -13.00 -1.70
CA LEU A 126 -0.06 -12.94 -3.16
C LEU A 126 -0.27 -14.34 -3.73
N ARG A 127 -1.01 -14.40 -4.82
CA ARG A 127 -1.10 -15.64 -5.60
C ARG A 127 0.19 -15.81 -6.40
N SER A 128 0.78 -17.00 -6.33
CA SER A 128 1.90 -17.36 -7.20
C SER A 128 1.44 -17.35 -8.66
N PRO A 129 2.23 -16.76 -9.58
CA PRO A 129 1.91 -16.79 -10.99
C PRO A 129 1.78 -18.22 -11.49
N PRO A 130 0.78 -18.55 -12.33
CA PRO A 130 0.62 -19.90 -12.89
C PRO A 130 1.81 -20.29 -13.77
N ILE A 131 2.44 -19.32 -14.40
CA ILE A 131 3.67 -19.50 -15.20
C ILE A 131 4.78 -18.68 -14.51
N PRO A 132 5.88 -19.31 -14.07
CA PRO A 132 7.01 -18.60 -13.47
C PRO A 132 7.60 -17.59 -14.45
N SER A 133 7.75 -16.35 -13.99
CA SER A 133 8.36 -15.27 -14.77
C SER A 133 9.56 -14.70 -14.03
N LYS A 134 10.74 -14.81 -14.63
CA LYS A 134 11.97 -14.24 -14.08
C LYS A 134 11.87 -12.70 -13.97
N ILE A 135 11.21 -12.06 -14.93
CA ILE A 135 11.02 -10.60 -14.93
C ILE A 135 10.18 -10.18 -13.71
N ILE A 136 9.05 -10.85 -13.47
CA ILE A 136 8.19 -10.54 -12.31
C ILE A 136 8.96 -10.79 -11.01
N ALA A 137 9.70 -11.88 -10.91
CA ALA A 137 10.49 -12.19 -9.72
C ALA A 137 11.56 -11.12 -9.44
N HIS A 138 12.31 -10.70 -10.47
CA HIS A 138 13.31 -9.63 -10.35
C HIS A 138 12.69 -8.28 -9.98
N MET A 139 11.57 -7.89 -10.61
CA MET A 139 10.85 -6.66 -10.28
C MET A 139 10.36 -6.64 -8.83
N ARG A 140 9.80 -7.75 -8.35
CA ARG A 140 9.36 -7.88 -6.96
C ARG A 140 10.55 -7.78 -6.00
N HIS A 141 11.63 -8.51 -6.28
CA HIS A 141 12.86 -8.45 -5.48
C HIS A 141 13.41 -7.02 -5.42
N PHE A 142 13.51 -6.33 -6.54
CA PHE A 142 13.93 -4.93 -6.59
C PHE A 142 13.04 -4.02 -5.74
N LEU A 143 11.72 -4.16 -5.86
CA LEU A 143 10.78 -3.35 -5.06
C LEU A 143 10.94 -3.56 -3.55
N TYR A 144 11.28 -4.76 -3.11
CA TYR A 144 11.49 -5.04 -1.68
C TYR A 144 12.88 -4.62 -1.20
N SER A 145 13.92 -4.75 -2.03
CA SER A 145 15.26 -4.27 -1.69
C SER A 145 15.32 -2.74 -1.52
N GLU A 146 14.46 -2.00 -2.25
CA GLU A 146 14.36 -0.55 -2.17
C GLU A 146 13.28 -0.07 -1.17
N SER A 147 13.02 -0.83 -0.12
CA SER A 147 11.95 -0.55 0.84
C SER A 147 12.09 0.81 1.52
N LYS A 148 13.32 1.24 1.87
CA LYS A 148 13.60 2.55 2.50
C LYS A 148 13.29 3.72 1.56
N GLU A 149 13.65 3.60 0.29
CA GLU A 149 13.36 4.64 -0.71
C GLU A 149 11.84 4.74 -0.96
N ARG A 150 11.16 3.62 -1.01
CA ARG A 150 9.70 3.58 -1.10
C ARG A 150 9.03 4.24 0.11
N GLU A 151 9.52 4.00 1.32
CA GLU A 151 9.04 4.67 2.54
C GLU A 151 9.21 6.18 2.42
N ARG A 152 10.37 6.65 1.97
CA ARG A 152 10.65 8.08 1.75
C ARG A 152 9.68 8.70 0.75
N ILE A 153 9.46 8.04 -0.38
CA ILE A 153 8.50 8.49 -1.40
C ILE A 153 7.09 8.55 -0.83
N LEU A 154 6.64 7.50 -0.14
CA LEU A 154 5.31 7.44 0.45
C LEU A 154 5.10 8.54 1.50
N ARG A 155 6.11 8.84 2.32
CA ARG A 155 6.08 9.95 3.27
C ARG A 155 5.94 11.29 2.55
N THR A 156 6.78 11.56 1.55
CA THR A 156 6.72 12.81 0.78
C THR A 156 5.38 12.98 0.07
N VAL A 157 4.83 11.91 -0.50
CA VAL A 157 3.50 11.93 -1.12
C VAL A 157 2.44 12.23 -0.07
N GLY A 158 2.50 11.59 1.09
CA GLY A 158 1.57 11.82 2.19
C GLY A 158 1.62 13.26 2.71
N GLU A 159 2.80 13.80 2.93
CA GLU A 159 2.98 15.20 3.33
C GLU A 159 2.33 16.17 2.34
N ARG A 160 2.46 15.90 1.03
CA ARG A 160 1.80 16.71 0.00
C ARG A 160 0.30 16.55 -0.03
N VAL A 161 -0.21 15.33 0.14
CA VAL A 161 -1.65 15.04 0.14
C VAL A 161 -2.36 15.67 1.35
N PHE A 162 -1.69 15.71 2.51
CA PHE A 162 -2.29 16.16 3.76
C PHE A 162 -1.90 17.58 4.18
N ARG A 163 -1.07 18.26 3.39
CA ARG A 163 -0.74 19.68 3.68
C ARG A 163 -1.98 20.56 3.61
N PRO A 164 -2.02 21.67 4.36
CA PRO A 164 -3.03 22.71 4.18
C PRO A 164 -3.01 23.23 2.74
N MET A 165 -4.15 23.66 2.26
CA MET A 165 -4.25 24.34 0.96
C MET A 165 -3.40 25.60 0.99
N VAL A 166 -2.41 25.71 0.10
CA VAL A 166 -1.48 26.85 0.06
C VAL A 166 -2.05 27.99 -0.77
N ASN A 167 -2.85 27.67 -1.81
CA ASN A 167 -3.52 28.65 -2.67
C ASN A 167 -5.02 28.38 -2.72
N GLU A 168 -5.82 29.30 -2.22
CA GLU A 168 -7.29 29.23 -2.29
C GLU A 168 -7.82 29.58 -3.68
N THR A 169 -7.04 30.34 -4.47
CA THR A 169 -7.39 30.73 -5.82
C THR A 169 -6.30 30.28 -6.78
N GLY A 170 -6.55 29.25 -7.52
CA GLY A 170 -5.61 28.72 -8.50
C GLY A 170 -6.32 28.41 -9.83
N ASP A 171 -5.69 28.77 -10.93
CA ASP A 171 -6.11 28.29 -12.24
C ASP A 171 -5.97 26.78 -12.29
N VAL A 172 -7.01 26.11 -12.76
CA VAL A 172 -7.01 24.69 -13.05
C VAL A 172 -6.99 24.53 -14.56
N ARG A 173 -5.94 23.92 -15.09
CA ARG A 173 -5.86 23.56 -16.50
C ARG A 173 -6.27 22.11 -16.67
N ILE A 174 -7.17 21.85 -17.60
CA ILE A 174 -7.59 20.50 -17.98
C ILE A 174 -7.17 20.29 -19.43
N THR A 175 -6.35 19.26 -19.66
CA THR A 175 -5.86 18.91 -20.99
C THR A 175 -6.34 17.50 -21.34
N ALA A 176 -7.06 17.38 -22.44
CA ALA A 176 -7.49 16.12 -23.01
C ALA A 176 -6.33 15.50 -23.81
N LEU A 177 -5.83 14.36 -23.38
CA LEU A 177 -4.70 13.66 -24.02
C LEU A 177 -5.15 12.49 -24.89
N GLY A 178 -6.38 12.01 -24.73
CA GLY A 178 -6.99 10.95 -25.51
C GLY A 178 -8.36 10.55 -25.00
N GLY A 179 -9.04 9.66 -25.74
CA GLY A 179 -10.37 9.16 -25.37
C GLY A 179 -11.54 10.11 -25.72
N PHE A 180 -11.28 11.15 -26.50
CA PHE A 180 -12.32 12.08 -26.96
C PHE A 180 -12.76 11.73 -28.37
N GLN A 181 -14.05 11.38 -28.52
CA GLN A 181 -14.66 10.92 -29.79
C GLN A 181 -14.02 9.63 -30.35
N GLU A 182 -13.39 8.84 -29.51
CA GLU A 182 -12.77 7.56 -29.86
C GLU A 182 -12.90 6.53 -28.73
N VAL A 183 -12.68 5.25 -29.04
CA VAL A 183 -12.66 4.17 -28.04
C VAL A 183 -11.21 3.88 -27.65
N GLY A 184 -10.95 3.86 -26.38
CA GLY A 184 -9.60 3.59 -25.83
C GLY A 184 -8.80 4.87 -25.59
N ARG A 185 -7.54 4.71 -25.18
CA ARG A 185 -6.54 5.73 -24.79
C ARG A 185 -7.05 6.91 -23.97
N SER A 186 -8.07 6.66 -23.13
CA SER A 186 -8.61 7.70 -22.24
C SER A 186 -7.52 8.24 -21.32
N ALA A 187 -7.32 9.55 -21.34
CA ALA A 187 -6.39 10.24 -20.45
C ALA A 187 -6.69 11.73 -20.37
N ILE A 188 -6.80 12.26 -19.16
CA ILE A 188 -7.02 13.68 -18.89
C ILE A 188 -5.97 14.15 -17.91
N LEU A 189 -5.18 15.15 -18.27
CA LEU A 189 -4.24 15.81 -17.39
C LEU A 189 -4.92 17.01 -16.72
N VAL A 190 -4.97 17.00 -15.40
CA VAL A 190 -5.42 18.12 -14.57
C VAL A 190 -4.19 18.74 -13.91
N GLN A 191 -3.96 20.01 -14.20
CA GLN A 191 -2.79 20.75 -13.69
C GLN A 191 -3.26 21.92 -12.83
N THR A 192 -2.66 22.04 -11.67
CA THR A 192 -2.74 23.21 -10.80
C THR A 192 -1.34 23.80 -10.63
N ARG A 193 -1.22 24.92 -9.93
CA ARG A 193 0.11 25.49 -9.60
C ARG A 193 0.99 24.55 -8.79
N GLU A 194 0.40 23.58 -8.09
CA GLU A 194 1.09 22.75 -7.11
C GLU A 194 1.12 21.25 -7.48
N SER A 195 0.26 20.82 -8.38
CA SER A 195 0.08 19.40 -8.67
C SER A 195 -0.31 19.15 -10.11
N ASN A 196 0.20 18.06 -10.66
CA ASN A 196 -0.23 17.47 -11.90
C ASN A 196 -0.89 16.12 -11.59
N VAL A 197 -2.12 15.93 -12.02
CA VAL A 197 -2.87 14.69 -11.82
C VAL A 197 -3.29 14.15 -13.17
N LEU A 198 -2.86 12.94 -13.48
CA LEU A 198 -3.33 12.22 -14.65
C LEU A 198 -4.53 11.35 -14.26
N LEU A 199 -5.68 11.62 -14.87
CA LEU A 199 -6.89 10.82 -14.72
C LEU A 199 -6.93 9.82 -15.85
N ASP A 200 -6.77 8.54 -15.50
CA ASP A 200 -6.65 7.44 -16.43
C ASP A 200 -5.39 7.49 -17.31
N CYS A 201 -5.02 6.38 -17.88
CA CYS A 201 -3.93 6.24 -18.86
C CYS A 201 -4.20 4.98 -19.69
N GLY A 202 -5.26 5.04 -20.47
CA GLY A 202 -5.72 3.94 -21.29
C GLY A 202 -4.88 3.72 -22.55
N ILE A 203 -5.11 2.58 -23.18
CA ILE A 203 -4.60 2.28 -24.53
C ILE A 203 -5.75 2.05 -25.49
N ASN A 204 -5.51 2.24 -26.78
CA ASN A 204 -6.41 1.81 -27.86
C ASN A 204 -5.87 0.49 -28.43
N PRO A 205 -6.41 -0.66 -28.02
CA PRO A 205 -5.92 -1.95 -28.47
C PRO A 205 -6.24 -2.25 -29.95
N GLY A 206 -7.16 -1.48 -30.54
CA GLY A 206 -7.52 -1.60 -31.95
C GLY A 206 -6.59 -0.84 -32.89
N SER A 207 -5.69 0.00 -32.38
CA SER A 207 -4.74 0.75 -33.20
C SER A 207 -3.49 -0.06 -33.50
N THR A 208 -3.10 -0.08 -34.76
CA THR A 208 -1.83 -0.66 -35.22
C THR A 208 -0.68 0.39 -35.19
N ASP A 209 -1.01 1.65 -35.07
CA ASP A 209 -0.07 2.76 -34.99
C ASP A 209 0.21 3.11 -33.52
N PRO A 210 1.48 3.09 -33.08
CA PRO A 210 1.85 3.44 -31.71
C PRO A 210 1.39 4.85 -31.30
N PHE A 211 1.41 5.83 -32.21
CA PHE A 211 0.96 7.18 -31.90
C PHE A 211 -0.53 7.27 -31.61
N ASN A 212 -1.32 6.40 -32.19
CA ASN A 212 -2.75 6.31 -31.96
C ASN A 212 -3.15 5.27 -30.91
N ALA A 213 -2.18 4.45 -30.44
CA ALA A 213 -2.42 3.46 -29.40
C ALA A 213 -2.35 4.06 -28.00
N PHE A 214 -1.56 5.10 -27.79
CA PHE A 214 -1.33 5.73 -26.48
C PHE A 214 -1.86 7.16 -26.42
N PRO A 215 -2.12 7.70 -25.21
CA PRO A 215 -2.41 9.13 -25.02
C PRO A 215 -1.30 10.01 -25.59
N ARG A 216 -1.64 11.25 -25.91
CA ARG A 216 -0.76 12.24 -26.52
C ARG A 216 0.24 12.81 -25.49
N PHE A 217 1.18 12.00 -25.02
CA PHE A 217 2.27 12.44 -24.12
C PHE A 217 3.33 13.31 -24.82
N ASP A 218 3.24 13.42 -26.15
CA ASP A 218 4.03 14.34 -26.96
C ASP A 218 3.45 15.78 -26.96
N ALA A 219 2.34 16.00 -26.28
CA ALA A 219 1.73 17.33 -26.22
C ALA A 219 2.63 18.30 -25.43
N PRO A 220 2.74 19.58 -25.86
CA PRO A 220 3.66 20.57 -25.26
C PRO A 220 3.32 20.94 -23.81
N GLN A 221 2.26 20.39 -23.24
CA GLN A 221 1.85 20.61 -21.84
C GLN A 221 2.58 19.70 -20.83
N PHE A 222 3.32 18.72 -21.29
CA PHE A 222 4.14 17.83 -20.48
C PHE A 222 5.52 18.37 -20.22
#